data_3ffdc750bc1ece527003d5b9db9cfe5f
#
_entry.id   3ffdc750bc1ece527003d5b9db9cfe5f
#
_cell.length_a   1.000
_cell.length_b   1.000
_cell.length_c   1.000
_cell.angle_alpha   90.00
_cell.angle_beta   90.00
_cell.angle_gamma   90.00
#
_symmetry.space_group_name_H-M   'P 1'
#
loop_
_entity.id
_entity.type
_entity.pdbx_description
1 polymer ?
#
loop_
_entity_poly.entity_id
_entity_poly.type
_entity_poly.pdbx_seq_one_letter_code
_entity_poly.pdbx_strand_id
1 'polypeptide(L)'
;MYPKLIFATILSIFATSAFSQSDHEVQALILEKDSIFWKAYNNCDVDVMESYIAEDVEFYHDLGGASKTRDTMMAITKKNLCSNPDFRLRREAVPGTVKVFPMKKNGAAYGAIIAGEHLFYINQAGKKEFLDGDASFSHLWLLNNGKWVMSRIFSYDHHAAKQTSAVK
;
A
#
# COMPACT_ATOMS: atom_id res chain seq x y z
N MET A 1 44.04 59.49 10.27
CA MET A 1 42.70 59.17 10.79
C MET A 1 41.98 58.44 9.70
N TYR A 2 41.90 57.05 9.74
CA TYR A 2 41.27 56.24 8.72
C TYR A 2 39.85 55.82 9.20
N PRO A 3 38.81 55.96 8.38
CA PRO A 3 37.47 55.56 8.79
C PRO A 3 37.35 54.04 8.75
N LYS A 4 36.85 53.43 9.85
CA LYS A 4 36.49 52.02 9.94
C LYS A 4 35.15 51.79 9.21
N LEU A 5 35.19 51.09 8.06
CA LEU A 5 33.99 50.58 7.43
C LEU A 5 33.45 49.41 8.27
N ILE A 6 32.22 49.53 8.79
CA ILE A 6 31.49 48.48 9.44
C ILE A 6 30.66 47.77 8.36
N PHE A 7 31.04 46.55 8.00
CA PHE A 7 30.24 45.67 7.12
C PHE A 7 29.14 45.06 7.99
N ALA A 8 27.91 45.49 7.77
CA ALA A 8 26.73 44.82 8.35
C ALA A 8 26.35 43.62 7.49
N THR A 9 26.61 42.43 7.99
CA THR A 9 26.18 41.17 7.35
C THR A 9 24.69 40.96 7.62
N ILE A 10 23.84 41.13 6.59
CA ILE A 10 22.41 40.81 6.65
C ILE A 10 22.26 39.30 6.53
N LEU A 11 21.98 38.66 7.66
CA LEU A 11 21.63 37.22 7.69
C LEU A 11 20.17 37.05 7.26
N SER A 12 19.96 36.68 5.99
CA SER A 12 18.62 36.36 5.45
C SER A 12 18.18 35.02 6.00
N ILE A 13 17.27 35.02 6.95
CA ILE A 13 16.60 33.82 7.45
C ILE A 13 15.53 33.41 6.41
N PHE A 14 15.83 32.41 5.58
CA PHE A 14 14.82 31.76 4.77
C PHE A 14 13.94 30.90 5.67
N ALA A 15 12.76 31.40 6.02
CA ALA A 15 11.72 30.62 6.64
C ALA A 15 11.19 29.65 5.60
N THR A 16 11.60 28.37 5.65
CA THR A 16 10.97 27.29 4.87
C THR A 16 9.59 27.05 5.47
N SER A 17 8.55 27.57 4.81
CA SER A 17 7.18 27.23 5.13
C SER A 17 7.00 25.72 4.88
N ALA A 18 6.94 24.93 5.95
CA ALA A 18 6.52 23.54 5.86
C ALA A 18 5.05 23.54 5.43
N PHE A 19 4.77 23.35 4.15
CA PHE A 19 3.41 23.14 3.65
C PHE A 19 2.88 21.84 4.26
N SER A 20 1.96 21.98 5.22
CA SER A 20 1.22 20.84 5.75
C SER A 20 0.28 20.33 4.67
N GLN A 21 0.43 19.07 4.24
CA GLN A 21 -0.50 18.43 3.33
C GLN A 21 -1.90 18.38 3.94
N SER A 22 -2.92 18.73 3.17
CA SER A 22 -4.32 18.54 3.56
C SER A 22 -4.66 17.07 3.68
N ASP A 23 -5.73 16.72 4.40
CA ASP A 23 -6.20 15.33 4.50
C ASP A 23 -6.55 14.77 3.12
N HIS A 24 -7.18 15.59 2.27
CA HIS A 24 -7.53 15.20 0.91
C HIS A 24 -6.31 14.87 0.04
N GLU A 25 -5.23 15.65 0.14
CA GLU A 25 -3.98 15.36 -0.59
C GLU A 25 -3.35 14.05 -0.12
N VAL A 26 -3.32 13.78 1.19
CA VAL A 26 -2.82 12.51 1.72
C VAL A 26 -3.71 11.34 1.28
N GLN A 27 -5.04 11.50 1.32
CA GLN A 27 -5.97 10.49 0.85
C GLN A 27 -5.75 10.13 -0.62
N ALA A 28 -5.67 11.14 -1.50
CA ALA A 28 -5.44 10.94 -2.92
C ALA A 28 -4.08 10.24 -3.18
N LEU A 29 -3.04 10.68 -2.48
CA LEU A 29 -1.70 10.10 -2.59
C LEU A 29 -1.66 8.61 -2.17
N ILE A 30 -2.32 8.26 -1.07
CA ILE A 30 -2.33 6.86 -0.58
C ILE A 30 -3.16 5.98 -1.51
N LEU A 31 -4.31 6.45 -2.01
CA LEU A 31 -5.09 5.72 -3.00
C LEU A 31 -4.30 5.44 -4.29
N GLU A 32 -3.53 6.43 -4.77
CA GLU A 32 -2.65 6.26 -5.92
C GLU A 32 -1.59 5.17 -5.68
N LYS A 33 -0.88 5.25 -4.55
CA LYS A 33 0.17 4.28 -4.20
C LYS A 33 -0.37 2.87 -4.00
N ASP A 34 -1.51 2.74 -3.32
CA ASP A 34 -2.20 1.47 -3.15
C ASP A 34 -2.58 0.87 -4.51
N SER A 35 -3.12 1.69 -5.42
CA SER A 35 -3.45 1.27 -6.78
C SER A 35 -2.23 0.78 -7.57
N ILE A 36 -1.09 1.47 -7.49
CA ILE A 36 0.16 1.06 -8.15
C ILE A 36 0.65 -0.27 -7.57
N PHE A 37 0.65 -0.43 -6.24
CA PHE A 37 1.05 -1.66 -5.58
C PHE A 37 0.19 -2.86 -6.01
N TRP A 38 -1.14 -2.72 -6.01
CA TRP A 38 -2.04 -3.82 -6.39
C TRP A 38 -2.01 -4.11 -7.88
N LYS A 39 -1.74 -3.12 -8.72
CA LYS A 39 -1.47 -3.36 -10.14
C LYS A 39 -0.20 -4.19 -10.32
N ALA A 40 0.86 -3.88 -9.58
CA ALA A 40 2.11 -4.66 -9.58
C ALA A 40 1.87 -6.10 -9.08
N TYR A 41 1.12 -6.27 -7.98
CA TYR A 41 0.70 -7.57 -7.47
C TYR A 41 -0.02 -8.41 -8.54
N ASN A 42 -1.02 -7.84 -9.19
CA ASN A 42 -1.81 -8.52 -10.21
C ASN A 42 -0.98 -8.95 -11.44
N ASN A 43 0.13 -8.25 -11.70
CA ASN A 43 1.04 -8.54 -12.82
C ASN A 43 2.31 -9.30 -12.38
N CYS A 44 2.45 -9.62 -11.10
CA CYS A 44 3.68 -10.19 -10.55
C CYS A 44 4.94 -9.33 -10.80
N ASP A 45 4.78 -8.02 -10.81
CA ASP A 45 5.89 -7.07 -10.84
C ASP A 45 6.47 -6.91 -9.43
N VAL A 46 7.30 -7.87 -9.08
CA VAL A 46 7.79 -8.05 -7.70
C VAL A 46 8.68 -6.89 -7.27
N ASP A 47 9.46 -6.32 -8.17
CA ASP A 47 10.38 -5.21 -7.86
C ASP A 47 9.59 -3.94 -7.50
N VAL A 48 8.52 -3.66 -8.24
CA VAL A 48 7.61 -2.56 -7.91
C VAL A 48 6.91 -2.82 -6.58
N MET A 49 6.39 -4.02 -6.33
CA MET A 49 5.77 -4.38 -5.04
C MET A 49 6.74 -4.13 -3.88
N GLU A 50 7.99 -4.63 -3.99
CA GLU A 50 9.01 -4.52 -2.96
C GLU A 50 9.32 -3.06 -2.61
N SER A 51 9.29 -2.16 -3.59
CA SER A 51 9.56 -0.73 -3.40
C SER A 51 8.54 -0.01 -2.51
N TYR A 52 7.34 -0.58 -2.33
CA TYR A 52 6.26 -0.06 -1.48
C TYR A 52 6.15 -0.74 -0.12
N ILE A 53 7.00 -1.73 0.19
CA ILE A 53 6.96 -2.50 1.43
C ILE A 53 8.10 -2.05 2.36
N ALA A 54 7.79 -1.78 3.64
CA ALA A 54 8.80 -1.51 4.66
C ALA A 54 9.66 -2.75 4.94
N GLU A 55 10.94 -2.56 5.31
CA GLU A 55 11.84 -3.69 5.64
C GLU A 55 11.31 -4.53 6.81
N ASP A 56 10.73 -3.86 7.81
CA ASP A 56 10.13 -4.43 9.02
C ASP A 56 8.62 -4.68 8.90
N VAL A 57 8.12 -4.87 7.67
CA VAL A 57 6.70 -5.14 7.44
C VAL A 57 6.23 -6.36 8.22
N GLU A 58 5.00 -6.27 8.72
CA GLU A 58 4.26 -7.43 9.22
C GLU A 58 2.97 -7.59 8.41
N PHE A 59 2.79 -8.75 7.82
CA PHE A 59 1.59 -9.15 7.12
C PHE A 59 0.85 -10.22 7.93
N TYR A 60 -0.41 -9.98 8.20
CA TYR A 60 -1.30 -10.87 8.94
C TYR A 60 -2.47 -11.28 8.06
N HIS A 61 -2.65 -12.58 7.89
CA HIS A 61 -3.70 -13.16 7.08
C HIS A 61 -4.43 -14.22 7.94
N ASP A 62 -5.74 -14.11 8.08
CA ASP A 62 -6.53 -14.95 8.97
C ASP A 62 -6.47 -16.45 8.62
N LEU A 63 -6.36 -16.80 7.33
CA LEU A 63 -6.23 -18.18 6.87
C LEU A 63 -4.77 -18.58 6.59
N GLY A 64 -3.90 -17.62 6.27
CA GLY A 64 -2.52 -17.85 5.84
C GLY A 64 -1.46 -17.66 6.93
N GLY A 65 -1.88 -17.19 8.12
CA GLY A 65 -0.97 -16.86 9.22
C GLY A 65 -0.22 -15.55 9.04
N ALA A 66 0.93 -15.41 9.68
CA ALA A 66 1.69 -14.17 9.66
C ALA A 66 3.05 -14.34 8.98
N SER A 67 3.45 -13.34 8.20
CA SER A 67 4.83 -13.19 7.74
C SER A 67 5.41 -11.87 8.23
N LYS A 68 6.67 -11.91 8.64
CA LYS A 68 7.42 -10.74 9.12
C LYS A 68 8.61 -10.54 8.22
N THR A 69 9.01 -9.30 8.04
CA THR A 69 10.03 -8.80 7.12
C THR A 69 9.61 -8.84 5.65
N ARG A 70 10.09 -7.83 4.92
CA ARG A 70 9.87 -7.70 3.48
C ARG A 70 10.37 -8.93 2.71
N ASP A 71 11.57 -9.39 3.02
CA ASP A 71 12.20 -10.52 2.33
C ASP A 71 11.35 -11.80 2.45
N THR A 72 10.85 -12.08 3.66
CA THR A 72 9.97 -13.25 3.88
C THR A 72 8.66 -13.11 3.11
N MET A 73 8.01 -11.96 3.18
CA MET A 73 6.75 -11.70 2.48
C MET A 73 6.94 -11.83 0.96
N MET A 74 8.00 -11.24 0.41
CA MET A 74 8.28 -11.29 -1.03
C MET A 74 8.68 -12.68 -1.51
N ALA A 75 9.43 -13.46 -0.71
CA ALA A 75 9.75 -14.84 -1.03
C ALA A 75 8.48 -15.72 -1.11
N ILE A 76 7.55 -15.55 -0.16
CA ILE A 76 6.25 -16.26 -0.16
C ILE A 76 5.44 -15.86 -1.40
N THR A 77 5.35 -14.57 -1.70
CA THR A 77 4.63 -14.05 -2.87
C THR A 77 5.21 -14.61 -4.18
N LYS A 78 6.53 -14.54 -4.37
CA LYS A 78 7.21 -15.12 -5.53
C LYS A 78 6.90 -16.60 -5.69
N LYS A 79 7.01 -17.37 -4.61
CA LYS A 79 6.81 -18.82 -4.62
C LYS A 79 5.36 -19.21 -4.89
N ASN A 80 4.41 -18.58 -4.20
CA ASN A 80 3.02 -19.06 -4.18
C ASN A 80 2.14 -18.44 -5.27
N LEU A 81 2.43 -17.20 -5.68
CA LEU A 81 1.58 -16.44 -6.60
C LEU A 81 2.22 -16.22 -7.97
N CYS A 82 3.55 -16.12 -8.03
CA CYS A 82 4.23 -15.67 -9.24
C CYS A 82 5.11 -16.73 -9.92
N SER A 83 5.31 -17.89 -9.30
CA SER A 83 6.16 -18.95 -9.86
C SER A 83 5.52 -19.74 -11.02
N ASN A 84 4.19 -19.81 -11.04
CA ASN A 84 3.46 -20.53 -12.09
C ASN A 84 2.91 -19.54 -13.14
N PRO A 85 3.37 -19.56 -14.40
CA PRO A 85 2.88 -18.66 -15.44
C PRO A 85 1.41 -18.91 -15.81
N ASP A 86 0.91 -20.12 -15.58
CA ASP A 86 -0.45 -20.54 -15.91
C ASP A 86 -1.48 -20.25 -14.81
N PHE A 87 -1.04 -19.62 -13.71
CA PHE A 87 -1.90 -19.27 -12.58
C PHE A 87 -1.65 -17.83 -12.13
N ARG A 88 -2.73 -17.11 -11.91
CA ARG A 88 -2.70 -15.78 -11.26
C ARG A 88 -3.87 -15.65 -10.30
N LEU A 89 -3.55 -15.10 -9.14
CA LEU A 89 -4.54 -14.57 -8.21
C LEU A 89 -4.60 -13.05 -8.43
N ARG A 90 -5.72 -12.56 -8.95
CA ARG A 90 -5.96 -11.13 -9.17
C ARG A 90 -6.81 -10.57 -8.05
N ARG A 91 -6.35 -9.47 -7.48
CA ARG A 91 -7.07 -8.72 -6.45
C ARG A 91 -7.73 -7.48 -7.04
N GLU A 92 -8.96 -7.18 -6.60
CA GLU A 92 -9.70 -5.99 -6.98
C GLU A 92 -10.39 -5.38 -5.74
N ALA A 93 -10.22 -4.07 -5.51
CA ALA A 93 -10.91 -3.39 -4.42
C ALA A 93 -12.40 -3.22 -4.76
N VAL A 94 -13.27 -3.42 -3.77
CA VAL A 94 -14.72 -3.20 -3.95
C VAL A 94 -14.98 -1.69 -4.01
N PRO A 95 -15.55 -1.17 -5.11
CA PRO A 95 -15.83 0.25 -5.25
C PRO A 95 -16.72 0.78 -4.12
N GLY A 96 -16.36 1.96 -3.58
CA GLY A 96 -17.13 2.62 -2.52
C GLY A 96 -16.85 2.13 -1.09
N THR A 97 -16.11 1.01 -0.90
CA THR A 97 -15.76 0.51 0.43
C THR A 97 -14.43 1.08 0.93
N VAL A 98 -13.53 1.46 0.01
CA VAL A 98 -12.17 1.90 0.35
C VAL A 98 -12.19 3.29 0.97
N LYS A 99 -11.57 3.39 2.16
CA LYS A 99 -11.43 4.64 2.92
C LYS A 99 -9.99 4.83 3.36
N VAL A 100 -9.53 6.08 3.35
CA VAL A 100 -8.19 6.46 3.83
C VAL A 100 -8.32 7.43 4.99
N PHE A 101 -7.58 7.16 6.05
CA PHE A 101 -7.55 7.93 7.29
C PHE A 101 -6.13 8.47 7.51
N PRO A 102 -5.84 9.73 7.13
CA PRO A 102 -4.56 10.36 7.36
C PRO A 102 -4.21 10.45 8.85
N MET A 103 -2.95 10.23 9.19
CA MET A 103 -2.43 10.38 10.54
C MET A 103 -1.40 11.52 10.55
N LYS A 104 -1.60 12.48 11.45
CA LYS A 104 -0.78 13.69 11.55
C LYS A 104 -0.20 13.86 12.96
N LYS A 105 1.00 14.41 13.03
CA LYS A 105 1.64 14.89 14.27
C LYS A 105 2.12 16.32 14.04
N ASN A 106 1.69 17.24 14.88
CA ASN A 106 2.02 18.67 14.76
C ASN A 106 1.68 19.25 13.37
N GLY A 107 0.54 18.83 12.79
CA GLY A 107 0.11 19.28 11.46
C GLY A 107 0.75 18.53 10.28
N ALA A 108 1.84 17.82 10.46
CA ALA A 108 2.51 17.06 9.39
C ALA A 108 2.01 15.62 9.32
N ALA A 109 1.73 15.15 8.09
CA ALA A 109 1.35 13.75 7.86
C ALA A 109 2.58 12.85 8.09
N TYR A 110 2.42 11.79 8.90
CA TYR A 110 3.45 10.78 9.13
C TYR A 110 3.01 9.38 8.73
N GLY A 111 1.72 9.17 8.49
CA GLY A 111 1.15 7.90 8.11
C GLY A 111 -0.29 8.03 7.65
N ALA A 112 -0.85 6.93 7.20
CA ALA A 112 -2.28 6.78 6.91
C ALA A 112 -2.70 5.32 7.04
N ILE A 113 -3.94 5.09 7.44
CA ILE A 113 -4.59 3.80 7.33
C ILE A 113 -5.47 3.81 6.09
N ILE A 114 -5.36 2.79 5.24
CA ILE A 114 -6.33 2.50 4.19
C ILE A 114 -7.04 1.20 4.55
N ALA A 115 -8.36 1.18 4.45
CA ALA A 115 -9.18 0.01 4.75
C ALA A 115 -10.33 -0.10 3.77
N GLY A 116 -10.84 -1.32 3.57
CA GLY A 116 -11.94 -1.60 2.67
C GLY A 116 -12.15 -3.10 2.46
N GLU A 117 -12.89 -3.44 1.43
CA GLU A 117 -13.14 -4.79 0.98
C GLU A 117 -12.47 -5.05 -0.36
N HIS A 118 -12.11 -6.30 -0.63
CA HIS A 118 -11.54 -6.70 -1.90
C HIS A 118 -12.04 -8.07 -2.36
N LEU A 119 -12.06 -8.24 -3.67
CA LEU A 119 -12.40 -9.48 -4.34
C LEU A 119 -11.13 -10.15 -4.86
N PHE A 120 -11.14 -11.46 -4.86
CA PHE A 120 -10.09 -12.27 -5.45
C PHE A 120 -10.63 -13.09 -6.63
N TYR A 121 -9.89 -13.05 -7.71
CA TYR A 121 -10.20 -13.79 -8.92
C TYR A 121 -9.06 -14.74 -9.25
N ILE A 122 -9.41 -15.96 -9.65
CA ILE A 122 -8.44 -16.93 -10.19
C ILE A 122 -8.48 -16.87 -11.70
N ASN A 123 -7.31 -16.61 -12.29
CA ASN A 123 -7.04 -16.75 -13.71
C ASN A 123 -6.10 -17.95 -13.90
N GLN A 124 -6.56 -18.96 -14.61
CA GLN A 124 -5.83 -20.19 -14.89
C GLN A 124 -5.84 -20.44 -16.38
N ALA A 125 -4.68 -20.81 -16.95
CA ALA A 125 -4.55 -21.07 -18.39
C ALA A 125 -5.61 -22.06 -18.89
N GLY A 126 -6.25 -21.71 -20.02
CA GLY A 126 -7.30 -22.51 -20.63
C GLY A 126 -8.68 -22.43 -19.96
N LYS A 127 -8.83 -21.61 -18.90
CA LYS A 127 -10.11 -21.39 -18.21
C LYS A 127 -10.51 -19.92 -18.22
N LYS A 128 -11.82 -19.65 -18.16
CA LYS A 128 -12.32 -18.29 -17.93
C LYS A 128 -12.01 -17.90 -16.49
N GLU A 129 -11.56 -16.66 -16.28
CA GLU A 129 -11.39 -16.09 -14.95
C GLU A 129 -12.70 -16.18 -14.13
N PHE A 130 -12.60 -16.53 -12.86
CA PHE A 130 -13.76 -16.65 -11.98
C PHE A 130 -13.46 -16.03 -10.60
N LEU A 131 -14.51 -15.57 -9.93
CA LEU A 131 -14.44 -15.06 -8.56
C LEU A 131 -14.19 -16.24 -7.62
N ASP A 132 -13.12 -16.15 -6.82
CA ASP A 132 -12.72 -17.12 -5.82
C ASP A 132 -13.29 -16.78 -4.44
N GLY A 133 -13.25 -15.48 -4.06
CA GLY A 133 -13.74 -15.03 -2.79
C GLY A 133 -13.58 -13.53 -2.57
N ASP A 134 -13.90 -13.13 -1.36
CA ASP A 134 -13.77 -11.77 -0.87
C ASP A 134 -13.14 -11.74 0.51
N ALA A 135 -12.65 -10.58 0.92
CA ALA A 135 -12.14 -10.33 2.26
C ALA A 135 -12.15 -8.84 2.60
N SER A 136 -11.96 -8.55 3.88
CA SER A 136 -11.65 -7.21 4.36
C SER A 136 -10.16 -6.98 4.46
N PHE A 137 -9.73 -5.73 4.33
CA PHE A 137 -8.32 -5.36 4.49
C PHE A 137 -8.14 -4.07 5.29
N SER A 138 -6.98 -3.95 5.92
CA SER A 138 -6.47 -2.71 6.49
C SER A 138 -4.96 -2.66 6.34
N HIS A 139 -4.43 -1.57 5.78
CA HIS A 139 -3.00 -1.38 5.62
C HIS A 139 -2.56 -0.09 6.30
N LEU A 140 -1.46 -0.16 7.06
CA LEU A 140 -0.78 0.99 7.61
C LEU A 140 0.34 1.44 6.67
N TRP A 141 0.17 2.60 6.08
CA TRP A 141 1.20 3.30 5.34
C TRP A 141 1.93 4.27 6.25
N LEU A 142 3.26 4.27 6.24
CA LEU A 142 4.10 5.22 6.98
C LEU A 142 5.00 6.01 6.03
N LEU A 143 5.22 7.27 6.37
CA LEU A 143 6.19 8.12 5.67
C LEU A 143 7.58 7.92 6.30
N ASN A 144 8.41 7.11 5.66
CA ASN A 144 9.74 6.74 6.09
C ASN A 144 10.79 7.41 5.18
N ASN A 145 11.61 8.30 5.72
CA ASN A 145 12.67 8.99 4.95
C ASN A 145 12.17 9.60 3.63
N GLY A 146 10.99 10.21 3.64
CA GLY A 146 10.37 10.82 2.46
C GLY A 146 9.66 9.84 1.51
N LYS A 147 9.62 8.53 1.82
CA LYS A 147 8.92 7.50 1.04
C LYS A 147 7.73 6.95 1.82
N TRP A 148 6.61 6.81 1.16
CA TRP A 148 5.44 6.12 1.71
C TRP A 148 5.58 4.62 1.46
N VAL A 149 5.56 3.83 2.55
CA VAL A 149 5.67 2.36 2.50
C VAL A 149 4.64 1.71 3.42
N MET A 150 4.14 0.53 3.04
CA MET A 150 3.29 -0.29 3.90
C MET A 150 4.12 -0.95 4.99
N SER A 151 3.73 -0.74 6.25
CA SER A 151 4.41 -1.26 7.43
C SER A 151 3.62 -2.38 8.11
N ARG A 152 2.28 -2.31 8.10
CA ARG A 152 1.40 -3.36 8.63
C ARG A 152 0.29 -3.61 7.63
N ILE A 153 0.09 -4.88 7.31
CA ILE A 153 -0.86 -5.34 6.30
C ILE A 153 -1.75 -6.39 6.96
N PHE A 154 -3.05 -6.17 6.92
CA PHE A 154 -4.04 -7.11 7.42
C PHE A 154 -4.97 -7.49 6.27
N SER A 155 -5.19 -8.81 6.09
CA SER A 155 -6.19 -9.38 5.20
C SER A 155 -6.97 -10.41 6.01
N TYR A 156 -8.25 -10.19 6.20
CA TYR A 156 -9.06 -10.91 7.18
C TYR A 156 -10.51 -11.00 6.72
N ASP A 157 -11.28 -11.86 7.41
CA ASP A 157 -12.69 -12.10 7.12
C ASP A 157 -12.89 -12.66 5.71
N HIS A 158 -12.06 -13.67 5.36
CA HIS A 158 -12.11 -14.29 4.02
C HIS A 158 -13.32 -15.18 3.87
N HIS A 159 -14.07 -14.97 2.80
CA HIS A 159 -15.19 -15.78 2.40
C HIS A 159 -14.99 -16.34 0.99
N ALA A 160 -15.27 -17.62 0.81
CA ALA A 160 -15.32 -18.22 -0.53
C ALA A 160 -16.50 -17.67 -1.33
N ALA A 161 -16.31 -17.42 -2.62
CA ALA A 161 -17.39 -17.00 -3.49
C ALA A 161 -18.54 -18.03 -3.46
N LYS A 162 -19.77 -17.54 -3.28
CA LYS A 162 -20.95 -18.39 -3.38
C LYS A 162 -21.03 -18.94 -4.80
N GLN A 163 -20.87 -20.25 -4.96
CA GLN A 163 -21.09 -20.90 -6.24
C GLN A 163 -22.56 -20.67 -6.60
N THR A 164 -22.82 -19.87 -7.62
CA THR A 164 -24.14 -19.79 -8.23
C THR A 164 -24.39 -21.15 -8.87
N SER A 165 -25.16 -22.01 -8.20
CA SER A 165 -25.65 -23.25 -8.81
C SER A 165 -26.36 -22.86 -10.08
N ALA A 166 -25.80 -23.20 -11.23
CA ALA A 166 -26.50 -23.07 -12.50
C ALA A 166 -27.77 -23.94 -12.38
N VAL A 167 -28.91 -23.26 -12.24
CA VAL A 167 -30.21 -23.92 -12.35
C VAL A 167 -30.23 -24.52 -13.74
N LYS A 168 -30.26 -25.87 -13.81
CA LYS A 168 -30.42 -26.65 -15.04
C LYS A 168 -31.83 -26.47 -15.58
#